data_c02d6191ab5247ac192b78a0782a6807
#
_entry.id   c02d6191ab5247ac192b78a0782a6807
#
_cell.length_a   1.000
_cell.length_b   1.000
_cell.length_c   1.000
_cell.angle_alpha   90.00
_cell.angle_beta   90.00
_cell.angle_gamma   90.00
#
_symmetry.space_group_name_H-M   'P 1'
#
loop_
_entity.id
_entity.type
_entity.pdbx_description
1 polymer ?
#
loop_
_entity_poly.entity_id
_entity_poly.type
_entity_poly.pdbx_seq_one_letter_code
_entity_poly.pdbx_strand_id
1 'polypeptide(L)'
;MNSIELAINMELDSKKFYLEKAESTDDHGLKSIFHTLAEEESIHARILKSRAENLSYELVDTYGEIKNIFAEIGNYKDIIKQIPDALDVYNLALRNEQKSLEMYQKMLDETDDEKDEKIFEFLIEQEKSHCILMEQLIEMVSRPKEWVESAEFGVRKEY
;
A
#
# COMPACT_ATOMS: atom_id res chain seq x y z
N MET A 1 22.70 12.15 -5.56
CA MET A 1 21.65 11.11 -5.74
C MET A 1 20.67 11.60 -6.79
N ASN A 2 20.45 10.81 -7.83
CA ASN A 2 19.47 11.18 -8.85
C ASN A 2 18.06 10.72 -8.46
N SER A 3 17.07 11.10 -9.25
CA SER A 3 15.67 10.80 -8.95
C SER A 3 15.39 9.29 -8.88
N ILE A 4 15.99 8.51 -9.74
CA ILE A 4 15.80 7.05 -9.75
C ILE A 4 16.37 6.43 -8.47
N GLU A 5 17.56 6.86 -8.06
CA GLU A 5 18.16 6.38 -6.81
C GLU A 5 17.31 6.73 -5.60
N LEU A 6 16.77 7.96 -5.60
CA LEU A 6 15.88 8.38 -4.53
C LEU A 6 14.64 7.49 -4.48
N ALA A 7 14.05 7.20 -5.65
CA ALA A 7 12.88 6.33 -5.74
C ALA A 7 13.18 4.93 -5.25
N ILE A 8 14.31 4.37 -5.63
CA ILE A 8 14.73 3.04 -5.17
C ILE A 8 14.82 3.02 -3.64
N ASN A 9 15.45 4.03 -3.06
CA ASN A 9 15.59 4.11 -1.61
C ASN A 9 14.25 4.23 -0.92
N MET A 10 13.32 5.00 -1.47
CA MET A 10 11.98 5.13 -0.92
C MET A 10 11.21 3.81 -0.96
N GLU A 11 11.34 3.06 -2.05
CA GLU A 11 10.71 1.74 -2.16
C GLU A 11 11.30 0.76 -1.14
N LEU A 12 12.61 0.79 -0.94
CA LEU A 12 13.27 -0.08 0.04
C LEU A 12 12.89 0.29 1.47
N ASP A 13 12.74 1.58 1.76
CA ASP A 13 12.28 2.04 3.06
C ASP A 13 10.83 1.59 3.32
N SER A 14 9.98 1.67 2.31
CA SER A 14 8.60 1.19 2.40
C SER A 14 8.57 -0.32 2.63
N LYS A 15 9.41 -1.06 1.93
CA LYS A 15 9.54 -2.51 2.12
C LYS A 15 9.88 -2.82 3.58
N LYS A 16 10.86 -2.12 4.13
CA LYS A 16 11.28 -2.31 5.51
C LYS A 16 10.14 -2.01 6.48
N PHE A 17 9.44 -0.93 6.24
CA PHE A 17 8.28 -0.54 7.05
C PHE A 17 7.24 -1.66 7.09
N TYR A 18 6.86 -2.21 5.94
CA TYR A 18 5.87 -3.27 5.88
C TYR A 18 6.35 -4.57 6.51
N LEU A 19 7.64 -4.90 6.37
CA LEU A 19 8.20 -6.07 7.04
C LEU A 19 8.13 -5.93 8.56
N GLU A 20 8.42 -4.74 9.07
CA GLU A 20 8.33 -4.47 10.51
C GLU A 20 6.89 -4.59 11.00
N LYS A 21 5.92 -4.14 10.20
CA LYS A 21 4.51 -4.27 10.57
C LYS A 21 4.04 -5.71 10.52
N ALA A 22 4.54 -6.50 9.57
CA ALA A 22 4.26 -7.93 9.53
C ALA A 22 4.74 -8.62 10.81
N GLU A 23 5.90 -8.23 11.32
CA GLU A 23 6.44 -8.76 12.56
C GLU A 23 5.62 -8.36 13.79
N SER A 24 4.90 -7.24 13.70
CA SER A 24 4.13 -6.68 14.81
C SER A 24 2.77 -7.33 15.02
N THR A 25 2.36 -8.21 14.13
CA THR A 25 1.05 -8.85 14.22
C THR A 25 1.17 -10.36 14.30
N ASP A 26 0.31 -10.97 15.09
CA ASP A 26 0.21 -12.42 15.20
C ASP A 26 -0.84 -12.97 14.24
N ASP A 27 -1.67 -12.12 13.68
CA ASP A 27 -2.70 -12.55 12.75
C ASP A 27 -2.11 -12.96 11.41
N HIS A 28 -2.38 -14.17 11.00
CA HIS A 28 -1.82 -14.75 9.79
C HIS A 28 -2.22 -13.99 8.52
N GLY A 29 -3.49 -13.63 8.42
CA GLY A 29 -3.99 -12.91 7.24
C GLY A 29 -3.40 -11.52 7.12
N LEU A 30 -3.37 -10.78 8.22
CA LEU A 30 -2.82 -9.42 8.23
C LEU A 30 -1.32 -9.44 7.99
N LYS A 31 -0.62 -10.41 8.59
CA LYS A 31 0.81 -10.61 8.32
C LYS A 31 1.05 -10.86 6.83
N SER A 32 0.20 -11.66 6.19
CA SER A 32 0.31 -11.94 4.75
C SER A 32 0.10 -10.67 3.92
N ILE A 33 -0.82 -9.80 4.31
CA ILE A 33 -1.04 -8.53 3.62
C ILE A 33 0.23 -7.68 3.66
N PHE A 34 0.84 -7.54 4.84
CA PHE A 34 2.05 -6.74 4.98
C PHE A 34 3.23 -7.35 4.24
N HIS A 35 3.37 -8.67 4.25
CA HIS A 35 4.41 -9.35 3.48
C HIS A 35 4.21 -9.14 1.98
N THR A 36 2.98 -9.19 1.50
CA THR A 36 2.67 -8.96 0.09
C THR A 36 2.98 -7.52 -0.30
N LEU A 37 2.62 -6.55 0.54
CA LEU A 37 2.98 -5.15 0.31
C LEU A 37 4.49 -4.97 0.25
N ALA A 38 5.22 -5.58 1.17
CA ALA A 38 6.68 -5.53 1.18
C ALA A 38 7.27 -6.12 -0.10
N GLU A 39 6.70 -7.22 -0.57
CA GLU A 39 7.13 -7.86 -1.81
C GLU A 39 6.87 -6.94 -3.02
N GLU A 40 5.74 -6.27 -3.05
CA GLU A 40 5.44 -5.33 -4.14
C GLU A 40 6.41 -4.16 -4.15
N GLU A 41 6.73 -3.61 -2.98
CA GLU A 41 7.72 -2.54 -2.89
C GLU A 41 9.11 -3.03 -3.36
N SER A 42 9.44 -4.27 -3.06
CA SER A 42 10.68 -4.89 -3.53
C SER A 42 10.71 -5.02 -5.05
N ILE A 43 9.58 -5.39 -5.65
CA ILE A 43 9.43 -5.50 -7.10
C ILE A 43 9.59 -4.12 -7.75
N HIS A 44 8.97 -3.09 -7.16
CA HIS A 44 9.10 -1.71 -7.66
C HIS A 44 10.55 -1.25 -7.65
N ALA A 45 11.27 -1.52 -6.56
CA ALA A 45 12.69 -1.17 -6.46
C ALA A 45 13.51 -1.89 -7.53
N ARG A 46 13.18 -3.17 -7.79
CA ARG A 46 13.87 -3.97 -8.80
C ARG A 46 13.63 -3.44 -10.21
N ILE A 47 12.39 -3.03 -10.51
CA ILE A 47 12.05 -2.43 -11.80
C ILE A 47 12.89 -1.17 -12.04
N LEU A 48 12.92 -0.29 -11.04
CA LEU A 48 13.66 0.96 -11.12
C LEU A 48 15.16 0.70 -11.29
N LYS A 49 15.70 -0.24 -10.53
CA LYS A 49 17.11 -0.61 -10.59
C LYS A 49 17.44 -1.20 -11.97
N SER A 50 16.59 -2.09 -12.47
CA SER A 50 16.78 -2.70 -13.79
C SER A 50 16.78 -1.64 -14.89
N ARG A 51 15.88 -0.66 -14.79
CA ARG A 51 15.85 0.44 -15.75
C ARG A 51 17.13 1.26 -15.67
N ALA A 52 17.60 1.56 -14.46
CA ALA A 52 18.83 2.33 -14.27
C ALA A 52 20.06 1.62 -14.86
N GLU A 53 20.07 0.30 -14.82
CA GLU A 53 21.16 -0.51 -15.31
C GLU A 53 20.95 -1.02 -16.74
N ASN A 54 19.87 -0.57 -17.40
CA ASN A 54 19.48 -1.00 -18.75
C ASN A 54 19.27 -2.51 -18.87
N LEU A 55 18.74 -3.13 -17.82
CA LEU A 55 18.38 -4.54 -17.81
C LEU A 55 16.89 -4.68 -18.12
N SER A 56 16.49 -5.87 -18.53
CA SER A 56 15.08 -6.14 -18.83
C SER A 56 14.24 -6.20 -17.55
N TYR A 57 12.96 -5.85 -17.66
CA TYR A 57 12.00 -5.90 -16.57
C TYR A 57 10.60 -6.07 -17.14
N GLU A 58 9.66 -6.45 -16.28
CA GLU A 58 8.25 -6.59 -16.67
C GLU A 58 7.39 -5.74 -15.71
N LEU A 59 6.35 -5.13 -16.27
CA LEU A 59 5.40 -4.34 -15.49
C LEU A 59 4.16 -5.20 -15.26
N VAL A 60 4.13 -5.90 -14.13
CA VAL A 60 3.05 -6.84 -13.78
C VAL A 60 2.33 -6.36 -12.54
N ASP A 61 1.01 -6.21 -12.65
CA ASP A 61 0.16 -5.81 -11.53
C ASP A 61 -0.06 -7.01 -10.59
N THR A 62 0.39 -6.89 -9.35
CA THR A 62 0.26 -7.94 -8.35
C THR A 62 -0.75 -7.61 -7.26
N TYR A 63 -1.42 -6.47 -7.36
CA TYR A 63 -2.35 -6.02 -6.32
C TYR A 63 -3.51 -6.99 -6.08
N GLY A 64 -3.85 -7.81 -7.08
CA GLY A 64 -4.90 -8.82 -6.95
C GLY A 64 -4.67 -9.80 -5.81
N GLU A 65 -3.40 -10.07 -5.48
CA GLU A 65 -3.06 -10.97 -4.37
C GLU A 65 -3.51 -10.39 -3.03
N ILE A 66 -3.32 -9.08 -2.86
CA ILE A 66 -3.74 -8.39 -1.63
C ILE A 66 -5.25 -8.44 -1.49
N LYS A 67 -5.98 -8.20 -2.59
CA LYS A 67 -7.44 -8.27 -2.58
C LYS A 67 -7.94 -9.65 -2.19
N ASN A 68 -7.28 -10.70 -2.70
CA ASN A 68 -7.67 -12.06 -2.39
C ASN A 68 -7.44 -12.39 -0.92
N ILE A 69 -6.30 -11.99 -0.37
CA ILE A 69 -5.98 -12.21 1.04
C ILE A 69 -7.01 -11.48 1.92
N PHE A 70 -7.31 -10.24 1.56
CA PHE A 70 -8.27 -9.42 2.30
C PHE A 70 -9.65 -10.07 2.33
N ALA A 71 -10.08 -10.63 1.19
CA ALA A 71 -11.36 -11.31 1.09
C ALA A 71 -11.40 -12.60 1.92
N GLU A 72 -10.27 -13.26 2.13
CA GLU A 72 -10.19 -14.48 2.92
C GLU A 72 -10.19 -14.26 4.42
N ILE A 73 -9.91 -13.05 4.87
CA ILE A 73 -9.95 -12.71 6.29
C ILE A 73 -11.41 -12.59 6.71
N GLY A 74 -11.89 -13.57 7.48
CA GLY A 74 -13.31 -13.65 7.84
C GLY A 74 -13.81 -12.44 8.60
N ASN A 75 -13.26 -12.17 9.77
CA ASN A 75 -13.65 -11.03 10.59
C ASN A 75 -12.52 -10.01 10.65
N TYR A 76 -12.19 -9.47 9.49
CA TYR A 76 -11.05 -8.58 9.36
C TYR A 76 -11.18 -7.29 10.16
N LYS A 77 -12.38 -6.87 10.51
CA LYS A 77 -12.59 -5.66 11.30
C LYS A 77 -11.92 -5.76 12.67
N ASP A 78 -12.00 -6.93 13.31
CA ASP A 78 -11.35 -7.11 14.59
C ASP A 78 -9.86 -7.37 14.41
N ILE A 79 -9.51 -8.08 13.34
CA ILE A 79 -8.13 -8.44 13.04
C ILE A 79 -7.26 -7.22 12.81
N ILE A 80 -7.73 -6.28 11.99
CA ILE A 80 -6.94 -5.09 11.65
C ILE A 80 -6.70 -4.16 12.84
N LYS A 81 -7.46 -4.33 13.92
CA LYS A 81 -7.28 -3.56 15.14
C LYS A 81 -6.26 -4.16 16.09
N GLN A 82 -5.76 -5.35 15.80
CA GLN A 82 -4.83 -6.05 16.69
C GLN A 82 -3.42 -5.48 16.68
N ILE A 83 -3.08 -4.69 15.66
CA ILE A 83 -1.78 -4.02 15.63
C ILE A 83 -1.78 -2.90 16.65
N PRO A 84 -0.77 -2.82 17.55
CA PRO A 84 -0.67 -1.69 18.46
C PRO A 84 -0.68 -0.39 17.67
N ASP A 85 -1.47 0.57 18.14
CA ASP A 85 -1.62 1.87 17.49
C ASP A 85 -2.01 1.77 16.01
N ALA A 86 -2.92 0.84 15.71
CA ALA A 86 -3.31 0.53 14.33
C ALA A 86 -3.65 1.77 13.49
N LEU A 87 -4.43 2.69 14.04
CA LEU A 87 -4.82 3.91 13.31
C LEU A 87 -3.60 4.73 12.92
N ASP A 88 -2.66 4.91 13.86
CA ASP A 88 -1.43 5.67 13.62
C ASP A 88 -0.57 4.97 12.56
N VAL A 89 -0.47 3.64 12.62
CA VAL A 89 0.30 2.85 11.67
C VAL A 89 -0.27 3.01 10.26
N TYR A 90 -1.58 2.87 10.11
CA TYR A 90 -2.20 2.97 8.80
C TYR A 90 -2.17 4.40 8.25
N ASN A 91 -2.31 5.41 9.11
CA ASN A 91 -2.16 6.79 8.70
C ASN A 91 -0.75 7.10 8.23
N LEU A 92 0.25 6.58 8.94
CA LEU A 92 1.65 6.75 8.53
C LEU A 92 1.91 6.06 7.20
N ALA A 93 1.40 4.84 7.03
CA ALA A 93 1.53 4.11 5.77
C ALA A 93 0.89 4.91 4.63
N LEU A 94 -0.30 5.45 4.84
CA LEU A 94 -0.97 6.25 3.82
C LEU A 94 -0.15 7.48 3.44
N ARG A 95 0.39 8.18 4.41
CA ARG A 95 1.24 9.35 4.13
C ARG A 95 2.47 8.97 3.31
N ASN A 96 3.09 7.84 3.64
CA ASN A 96 4.25 7.35 2.90
C ASN A 96 3.89 6.99 1.47
N GLU A 97 2.74 6.33 1.26
CA GLU A 97 2.26 5.99 -0.08
C GLU A 97 1.93 7.25 -0.89
N GLN A 98 1.33 8.25 -0.25
CA GLN A 98 1.02 9.53 -0.90
C GLN A 98 2.28 10.26 -1.32
N LYS A 99 3.33 10.22 -0.51
CA LYS A 99 4.62 10.81 -0.86
C LYS A 99 5.24 10.13 -2.07
N SER A 100 5.18 8.81 -2.12
CA SER A 100 5.66 8.06 -3.28
C SER A 100 4.86 8.43 -4.52
N LEU A 101 3.55 8.52 -4.38
CA LEU A 101 2.67 8.90 -5.48
C LEU A 101 3.02 10.28 -6.03
N GLU A 102 3.19 11.27 -5.15
CA GLU A 102 3.57 12.62 -5.54
C GLU A 102 4.92 12.64 -6.26
N MET A 103 5.87 11.88 -5.74
CA MET A 103 7.19 11.77 -6.34
C MET A 103 7.12 11.20 -7.76
N TYR A 104 6.36 10.12 -7.95
CA TYR A 104 6.23 9.52 -9.28
C TYR A 104 5.47 10.42 -10.24
N GLN A 105 4.48 11.16 -9.76
CA GLN A 105 3.77 12.16 -10.58
C GLN A 105 4.75 13.22 -11.09
N LYS A 106 5.60 13.73 -10.20
CA LYS A 106 6.60 14.71 -10.56
C LYS A 106 7.60 14.14 -11.56
N MET A 107 8.06 12.92 -11.33
CA MET A 107 9.01 12.26 -12.24
C MET A 107 8.38 12.05 -13.61
N LEU A 108 7.11 11.69 -13.66
CA LEU A 108 6.38 11.56 -14.92
C LEU A 108 6.30 12.88 -15.67
N ASP A 109 6.00 13.96 -14.95
CA ASP A 109 5.88 15.29 -15.55
C ASP A 109 7.21 15.80 -16.09
N GLU A 110 8.31 15.38 -15.52
CA GLU A 110 9.65 15.86 -15.87
C GLU A 110 10.38 15.03 -16.92
N THR A 111 9.95 13.80 -17.16
CA THR A 111 10.68 12.92 -18.07
C THR A 111 10.24 13.10 -19.52
N ASP A 112 11.22 13.01 -20.43
CA ASP A 112 10.98 12.98 -21.87
C ASP A 112 11.20 11.58 -22.44
N ASP A 113 11.59 10.64 -21.61
CA ASP A 113 11.90 9.28 -22.04
C ASP A 113 10.64 8.41 -21.99
N GLU A 114 10.30 7.83 -23.12
CA GLU A 114 9.08 7.02 -23.25
C GLU A 114 9.07 5.78 -22.34
N LYS A 115 10.22 5.16 -22.14
CA LYS A 115 10.32 4.00 -21.24
C LYS A 115 10.11 4.41 -19.79
N ASP A 116 10.69 5.54 -19.41
CA ASP A 116 10.52 6.05 -18.06
C ASP A 116 9.07 6.46 -17.82
N GLU A 117 8.42 7.07 -18.80
CA GLU A 117 7.00 7.42 -18.70
C GLU A 117 6.15 6.18 -18.35
N LYS A 118 6.38 5.09 -19.05
CA LYS A 118 5.62 3.86 -18.82
C LYS A 118 5.84 3.30 -17.43
N ILE A 119 7.08 3.35 -16.95
CA ILE A 119 7.40 2.90 -15.60
C ILE A 119 6.69 3.78 -14.57
N PHE A 120 6.78 5.10 -14.71
CA PHE A 120 6.17 6.01 -13.75
C PHE A 120 4.64 5.90 -13.76
N GLU A 121 4.02 5.75 -14.92
CA GLU A 121 2.59 5.51 -15.03
C GLU A 121 2.18 4.23 -14.30
N PHE A 122 2.95 3.17 -14.48
CA PHE A 122 2.72 1.90 -13.80
C PHE A 122 2.84 2.07 -12.28
N LEU A 123 3.92 2.69 -11.82
CA LEU A 123 4.14 2.90 -10.39
C LEU A 123 3.07 3.77 -9.75
N ILE A 124 2.60 4.79 -10.47
CA ILE A 124 1.51 5.64 -10.01
C ILE A 124 0.26 4.81 -9.74
N GLU A 125 -0.10 3.91 -10.66
CA GLU A 125 -1.27 3.06 -10.48
C GLU A 125 -1.09 2.10 -9.30
N GLN A 126 0.11 1.56 -9.11
CA GLN A 126 0.40 0.69 -7.99
C GLN A 126 0.29 1.45 -6.66
N GLU A 127 0.86 2.65 -6.59
CA GLU A 127 0.81 3.45 -5.37
C GLU A 127 -0.61 3.92 -5.06
N LYS A 128 -1.42 4.22 -6.08
CA LYS A 128 -2.84 4.54 -5.89
C LYS A 128 -3.59 3.36 -5.26
N SER A 129 -3.29 2.15 -5.69
CA SER A 129 -3.90 0.95 -5.14
C SER A 129 -3.54 0.77 -3.66
N HIS A 130 -2.28 1.04 -3.30
CA HIS A 130 -1.84 1.00 -1.93
C HIS A 130 -2.54 2.06 -1.07
N CYS A 131 -2.70 3.27 -1.62
CA CYS A 131 -3.42 4.34 -0.92
C CYS A 131 -4.86 3.93 -0.63
N ILE A 132 -5.54 3.35 -1.61
CA ILE A 132 -6.93 2.89 -1.45
C ILE A 132 -7.00 1.83 -0.35
N LEU A 133 -6.08 0.88 -0.34
CA LEU A 133 -6.04 -0.14 0.70
C LEU A 133 -5.88 0.50 2.09
N MET A 134 -4.94 1.43 2.23
CA MET A 134 -4.71 2.08 3.52
C MET A 134 -5.92 2.90 3.95
N GLU A 135 -6.57 3.58 3.02
CA GLU A 135 -7.79 4.33 3.32
C GLU A 135 -8.90 3.42 3.82
N GLN A 136 -9.04 2.24 3.23
CA GLN A 136 -10.01 1.26 3.68
C GLN A 136 -9.69 0.76 5.09
N LEU A 137 -8.43 0.48 5.37
CA LEU A 137 -8.01 0.03 6.70
C LEU A 137 -8.26 1.12 7.75
N ILE A 138 -7.94 2.37 7.41
CA ILE A 138 -8.17 3.52 8.29
C ILE A 138 -9.66 3.66 8.59
N GLU A 139 -10.49 3.57 7.57
CA GLU A 139 -11.93 3.68 7.75
C GLU A 139 -12.46 2.61 8.70
N MET A 140 -12.01 1.37 8.52
CA MET A 140 -12.44 0.27 9.37
C MET A 140 -12.02 0.43 10.82
N VAL A 141 -10.79 0.89 11.04
CA VAL A 141 -10.26 1.10 12.40
C VAL A 141 -10.92 2.31 13.06
N SER A 142 -11.22 3.34 12.28
CA SER A 142 -11.78 4.60 12.79
C SER A 142 -13.24 4.49 13.18
N ARG A 143 -13.95 3.48 12.69
CA ARG A 143 -15.37 3.33 13.03
C ARG A 143 -15.52 2.93 14.50
N PRO A 144 -16.09 3.79 15.31
CA PRO A 144 -16.33 3.42 16.71
C PRO A 144 -17.45 2.40 16.79
N LYS A 145 -17.46 1.62 17.86
CA LYS A 145 -18.54 0.66 18.10
C LYS A 145 -19.89 1.35 18.10
N GLU A 146 -19.96 2.50 18.72
CA GLU A 146 -21.18 3.29 18.77
C GLU A 146 -21.71 3.60 17.39
N TRP A 147 -20.80 3.97 16.48
CA TRP A 147 -21.18 4.28 15.13
C TRP A 147 -21.76 3.07 14.43
N VAL A 148 -21.15 1.90 14.60
CA VAL A 148 -21.64 0.66 14.01
C VAL A 148 -23.01 0.32 14.53
N GLU A 149 -23.22 0.41 15.84
CA GLU A 149 -24.50 0.17 16.45
C GLU A 149 -25.57 1.17 15.94
N SER A 150 -25.19 2.42 15.87
CA SER A 150 -26.09 3.45 15.36
C SER A 150 -26.47 3.20 13.91
N ALA A 151 -25.53 2.76 13.10
CA ALA A 151 -25.80 2.44 11.71
C ALA A 151 -26.78 1.29 11.59
N GLU A 152 -26.64 0.27 12.43
CA GLU A 152 -27.55 -0.85 12.46
C GLU A 152 -28.95 -0.41 12.85
N PHE A 153 -29.06 0.40 13.85
CA PHE A 153 -30.35 0.96 14.25
C PHE A 153 -30.94 1.80 13.13
N GLY A 154 -30.09 2.60 12.50
CA GLY A 154 -30.54 3.43 11.42
C GLY A 154 -31.14 2.62 10.28
N VAL A 155 -30.47 1.56 9.89
CA VAL A 155 -30.97 0.68 8.83
C VAL A 155 -32.29 0.04 9.22
N ARG A 156 -32.41 -0.39 10.46
CA ARG A 156 -33.64 -1.02 10.91
C ARG A 156 -34.82 -0.07 10.97
N LYS A 157 -34.52 1.16 11.30
CA LYS A 157 -35.60 2.11 11.37
C LYS A 157 -36.17 2.48 10.08
N GLU A 158 -35.38 2.50 9.16
CA GLU A 158 -35.73 2.90 8.11
C GLU A 158 -35.95 2.62 7.32
N TYR A 159 -35.88 2.40 7.79
CA TYR A 159 -35.84 2.75 7.12
C TYR A 159 -36.16 2.43 6.30
#